data_2c3adb931766469ca50118f83ecd39d7
#
_entry.id   2c3adb931766469ca50118f83ecd39d7
#
_cell.length_a   1.000
_cell.length_b   1.000
_cell.length_c   1.000
_cell.angle_alpha   90.00
_cell.angle_beta   90.00
_cell.angle_gamma   90.00
#
_symmetry.space_group_name_H-M   'P 1'
#
loop_
_entity.id
_entity.type
_entity.pdbx_description
1 polymer ?
#
loop_
_entity_poly.entity_id
_entity_poly.type
_entity_poly.pdbx_seq_one_letter_code
_entity_poly.pdbx_strand_id
1 'polypeptide(L)'
;MSLFDDLLGRGYFPIQLPPGFTTSTFSSERGSYEDDWPGKPPTTMAERFSVPRSSFYRRNTAILNPIGFYHLAHKVSLYWDEIKEHYEKSNTSRSIPKSGGTLRAIKLTKFSELQEDKVTESSGFRFALVTDISSFFPSIYTHSIPWALHGKVVAKANREKIDEFFGNWLDARSQNAQDGQTIGLPIGPDTSHIIAETIGVAIDIEVAASLGAKPAGFRYVDDFYLFFNERADAERALAAVVKAAGIYELQINPAKTRIVEVQDIVEDSWKFSVKKLRIGPKRRAQRNDLHHYFEALLSLEKRFKDESIVKYGLKQLSSMIVKKPNWDVLEAYLYKCGYGFPNTIQIVAHFLATYKFHGYDIDHPAATRFCNNLLLSCAASDHHGEVAWLLWISKELEVTLTDDAVLEVAKMGSPACTLILLDLHHNGIAPSPIPVEYLQPHTNSLALKGQYWLLAYEAGRRKWLGNTKISYIRNDPYFGPMLRAGVEFYDADHRLPPIFKLKDDADEAIEFDSDDDIASDFDFDDMDEEYFDTDDEHDDDDDDDDDDDDDEDEDEDEDD
;
A
#
# COMPACT_ATOMS: atom_id res chain seq x y z
N MET A 1 16.02 18.41 7.69
CA MET A 1 15.97 17.21 8.57
C MET A 1 16.95 16.18 8.04
N SER A 2 17.49 15.31 8.88
CA SER A 2 18.31 14.19 8.42
C SER A 2 17.42 13.11 7.83
N LEU A 3 17.96 12.22 6.96
CA LEU A 3 17.22 11.05 6.48
C LEU A 3 16.64 10.23 7.65
N PHE A 4 17.38 10.15 8.76
CA PHE A 4 16.93 9.42 9.94
C PHE A 4 15.66 10.02 10.54
N ASP A 5 15.62 11.35 10.73
CA ASP A 5 14.44 12.03 11.25
C ASP A 5 13.25 11.91 10.28
N ASP A 6 13.50 11.97 8.97
CA ASP A 6 12.48 11.78 7.94
C ASP A 6 11.91 10.36 7.95
N LEU A 7 12.78 9.34 8.07
CA LEU A 7 12.34 7.95 8.19
C LEU A 7 11.47 7.74 9.42
N LEU A 8 11.85 8.28 10.59
CA LEU A 8 11.07 8.17 11.82
C LEU A 8 9.74 8.93 11.74
N GLY A 9 9.72 10.12 11.13
CA GLY A 9 8.57 11.03 11.14
C GLY A 9 7.53 10.73 10.07
N ARG A 10 7.92 10.23 8.89
CA ARG A 10 7.02 10.04 7.74
C ARG A 10 7.34 8.85 6.84
N GLY A 11 8.47 8.16 7.07
CA GLY A 11 8.84 6.93 6.36
C GLY A 11 8.50 5.64 7.11
N TYR A 12 7.71 5.70 8.18
CA TYR A 12 7.54 4.59 9.09
C TYR A 12 6.23 3.82 8.86
N PHE A 13 5.08 4.47 9.02
CA PHE A 13 3.79 3.81 8.89
C PHE A 13 3.38 3.61 7.44
N PRO A 14 2.61 2.55 7.13
CA PRO A 14 1.96 2.41 5.83
C PRO A 14 1.02 3.58 5.55
N ILE A 15 1.04 4.09 4.33
CA ILE A 15 0.19 5.21 3.89
C ILE A 15 -1.31 4.87 3.84
N GLN A 16 -1.63 3.58 3.84
CA GLN A 16 -3.00 3.09 3.81
C GLN A 16 -3.74 3.20 5.15
N LEU A 17 -3.03 3.56 6.22
CA LEU A 17 -3.65 3.80 7.53
C LEU A 17 -4.46 5.11 7.51
N PRO A 18 -5.59 5.18 8.25
CA PRO A 18 -6.27 6.44 8.47
C PRO A 18 -5.36 7.50 9.14
N PRO A 19 -5.61 8.79 8.91
CA PRO A 19 -4.66 9.87 9.24
C PRO A 19 -4.44 10.13 10.74
N GLY A 20 -5.23 9.50 11.60
CA GLY A 20 -4.98 9.53 13.05
C GLY A 20 -3.71 8.79 13.46
N PHE A 21 -3.19 7.89 12.64
CA PHE A 21 -1.92 7.23 12.91
C PHE A 21 -0.76 8.15 12.55
N THR A 22 0.05 8.52 13.54
CA THR A 22 1.13 9.50 13.42
C THR A 22 2.44 8.99 13.99
N THR A 23 3.54 9.50 13.47
CA THR A 23 4.90 9.22 13.95
C THR A 23 5.69 10.51 14.18
N SER A 24 5.02 11.65 14.13
CA SER A 24 5.65 12.98 14.24
C SER A 24 6.39 13.15 15.55
N THR A 25 5.76 12.82 16.69
CA THR A 25 6.38 12.93 18.01
C THR A 25 7.46 11.88 18.24
N PHE A 26 7.38 10.72 17.57
CA PHE A 26 8.44 9.72 17.60
C PHE A 26 9.75 10.25 16.99
N SER A 27 9.65 11.08 15.97
CA SER A 27 10.80 11.78 15.37
C SER A 27 11.22 13.00 16.16
N SER A 28 10.28 13.92 16.50
CA SER A 28 10.61 15.21 17.12
C SER A 28 11.15 15.08 18.55
N GLU A 29 10.64 14.12 19.33
CA GLU A 29 11.05 13.89 20.73
C GLU A 29 12.21 12.90 20.87
N ARG A 30 12.84 12.48 19.76
CA ARG A 30 13.90 11.48 19.71
C ARG A 30 15.01 11.75 20.74
N GLY A 31 15.54 12.96 20.80
CA GLY A 31 16.60 13.35 21.74
C GLY A 31 16.21 13.24 23.22
N SER A 32 14.90 13.12 23.53
CA SER A 32 14.41 12.99 24.90
C SER A 32 14.31 11.54 25.39
N TYR A 33 14.43 10.54 24.51
CA TYR A 33 14.26 9.14 24.90
C TYR A 33 15.38 8.19 24.42
N GLU A 34 16.10 8.52 23.33
CA GLU A 34 17.04 7.59 22.72
C GLU A 34 18.25 7.26 23.60
N ASP A 35 18.75 8.21 24.37
CA ASP A 35 19.89 8.02 25.29
C ASP A 35 19.58 7.09 26.45
N ASP A 36 18.29 7.00 26.83
CA ASP A 36 17.82 6.11 27.89
C ASP A 36 17.64 4.64 27.39
N TRP A 37 17.70 4.41 26.09
CA TRP A 37 17.45 3.10 25.52
C TRP A 37 18.64 2.15 25.69
N PRO A 38 18.38 0.86 25.97
CA PRO A 38 19.44 -0.14 26.00
C PRO A 38 20.14 -0.29 24.65
N GLY A 39 21.46 -0.41 24.65
CA GLY A 39 22.27 -0.47 23.42
C GLY A 39 22.01 -1.69 22.51
N LYS A 40 21.40 -2.76 23.05
CA LYS A 40 21.06 -3.95 22.26
C LYS A 40 19.55 -4.10 22.12
N PRO A 41 18.97 -3.86 20.91
CA PRO A 41 17.55 -4.00 20.73
C PRO A 41 17.10 -5.46 20.83
N PRO A 42 15.89 -5.70 21.39
CA PRO A 42 15.24 -6.99 21.33
C PRO A 42 14.76 -7.30 19.92
N THR A 43 14.42 -8.55 19.65
CA THR A 43 13.60 -8.94 18.54
C THR A 43 12.16 -8.51 18.80
N THR A 44 11.47 -7.95 17.80
CA THR A 44 10.12 -7.44 17.91
C THR A 44 9.24 -7.97 16.77
N MET A 45 7.93 -8.00 16.98
CA MET A 45 6.97 -8.41 15.97
C MET A 45 6.28 -7.21 15.36
N ALA A 46 5.92 -7.32 14.08
CA ALA A 46 5.06 -6.35 13.40
C ALA A 46 3.58 -6.75 13.50
N GLU A 47 2.67 -5.79 13.51
CA GLU A 47 1.29 -6.02 13.17
C GLU A 47 1.19 -6.21 11.66
N ARG A 48 0.50 -7.25 11.21
CA ARG A 48 0.12 -7.42 9.81
C ARG A 48 -1.19 -6.67 9.58
N PHE A 49 -1.17 -5.76 8.64
CA PHE A 49 -2.32 -4.95 8.30
C PHE A 49 -2.71 -5.19 6.84
N SER A 50 -3.78 -5.93 6.65
CA SER A 50 -4.28 -6.35 5.34
C SER A 50 -5.05 -5.21 4.68
N VAL A 51 -4.68 -4.83 3.45
CA VAL A 51 -5.36 -3.78 2.67
C VAL A 51 -5.92 -4.35 1.36
N PRO A 52 -7.06 -3.86 0.87
CA PRO A 52 -7.64 -4.32 -0.37
C PRO A 52 -6.82 -3.81 -1.56
N ARG A 53 -6.54 -4.68 -2.50
CA ARG A 53 -6.02 -4.34 -3.81
C ARG A 53 -7.15 -4.39 -4.85
N SER A 54 -7.93 -5.44 -4.76
CA SER A 54 -9.21 -5.62 -5.43
C SER A 54 -10.17 -6.38 -4.50
N SER A 55 -11.35 -6.74 -4.98
CA SER A 55 -12.34 -7.52 -4.20
C SER A 55 -11.80 -8.87 -3.71
N PHE A 56 -10.89 -9.48 -4.47
CA PHE A 56 -10.35 -10.82 -4.16
C PHE A 56 -8.88 -10.81 -3.76
N TYR A 57 -8.12 -9.79 -4.14
CA TYR A 57 -6.69 -9.71 -3.85
C TYR A 57 -6.40 -8.71 -2.75
N ARG A 58 -5.50 -9.12 -1.86
CA ARG A 58 -5.12 -8.31 -0.70
C ARG A 58 -3.60 -8.20 -0.60
N ARG A 59 -3.15 -7.06 -0.12
CA ARG A 59 -1.76 -6.83 0.24
C ARG A 59 -1.62 -6.79 1.75
N ASN A 60 -0.67 -7.52 2.31
CA ASN A 60 -0.33 -7.43 3.71
C ASN A 60 0.76 -6.37 3.91
N THR A 61 0.36 -5.20 4.41
CA THR A 61 1.29 -4.20 4.91
C THR A 61 1.68 -4.52 6.36
N ALA A 62 2.69 -3.85 6.88
CA ALA A 62 3.19 -4.09 8.22
C ALA A 62 3.35 -2.79 9.01
N ILE A 63 2.83 -2.79 10.24
CA ILE A 63 3.08 -1.75 11.23
C ILE A 63 4.17 -2.29 12.16
N LEU A 64 5.42 -1.92 11.88
CA LEU A 64 6.57 -2.39 12.64
C LEU A 64 6.51 -1.89 14.08
N ASN A 65 7.17 -2.60 14.98
CA ASN A 65 7.40 -2.12 16.33
C ASN A 65 8.41 -0.96 16.33
N PRO A 66 8.19 0.14 17.07
CA PRO A 66 9.06 1.32 17.04
C PRO A 66 10.52 1.02 17.40
N ILE A 67 10.77 0.04 18.27
CA ILE A 67 12.13 -0.36 18.63
C ILE A 67 12.85 -0.97 17.41
N GLY A 68 12.20 -1.95 16.76
CA GLY A 68 12.76 -2.61 15.57
C GLY A 68 12.98 -1.63 14.44
N PHE A 69 11.96 -0.79 14.16
CA PHE A 69 12.03 0.22 13.11
C PHE A 69 13.12 1.27 13.35
N TYR A 70 13.19 1.83 14.55
CA TYR A 70 14.23 2.80 14.93
C TYR A 70 15.64 2.29 14.60
N HIS A 71 15.96 1.09 15.06
CA HIS A 71 17.30 0.54 14.86
C HIS A 71 17.60 0.17 13.41
N LEU A 72 16.58 -0.20 12.61
CA LEU A 72 16.72 -0.41 11.18
C LEU A 72 16.94 0.93 10.46
N ALA A 73 16.08 1.92 10.70
CA ALA A 73 16.16 3.25 10.12
C ALA A 73 17.49 3.96 10.46
N HIS A 74 17.96 3.80 11.71
CA HIS A 74 19.26 4.31 12.12
C HIS A 74 20.40 3.71 11.29
N LYS A 75 20.38 2.37 11.05
CA LYS A 75 21.45 1.73 10.23
C LYS A 75 21.34 2.10 8.77
N VAL A 76 20.14 2.20 8.20
CA VAL A 76 19.92 2.69 6.84
C VAL A 76 20.46 4.11 6.69
N SER A 77 20.16 5.00 7.63
CA SER A 77 20.64 6.38 7.58
C SER A 77 22.15 6.50 7.80
N LEU A 78 22.73 5.67 8.69
CA LEU A 78 24.16 5.68 8.97
C LEU A 78 25.00 5.32 7.73
N TYR A 79 24.54 4.37 6.93
CA TYR A 79 25.24 3.88 5.73
C TYR A 79 24.57 4.38 4.43
N TRP A 80 23.84 5.52 4.52
CA TRP A 80 23.11 6.04 3.37
C TRP A 80 24.02 6.42 2.19
N ASP A 81 25.20 6.94 2.45
CA ASP A 81 26.13 7.33 1.40
C ASP A 81 26.68 6.10 0.67
N GLU A 82 27.02 5.04 1.39
CA GLU A 82 27.47 3.77 0.81
C GLU A 82 26.34 3.06 0.02
N ILE A 83 25.10 3.17 0.51
CA ILE A 83 23.93 2.66 -0.22
C ILE A 83 23.74 3.44 -1.52
N LYS A 84 23.86 4.77 -1.52
CA LYS A 84 23.80 5.57 -2.76
C LYS A 84 24.91 5.23 -3.75
N GLU A 85 26.14 5.06 -3.27
CA GLU A 85 27.24 4.59 -4.12
C GLU A 85 26.96 3.22 -4.76
N HIS A 86 26.24 2.35 -4.05
CA HIS A 86 25.79 1.09 -4.64
C HIS A 86 24.75 1.33 -5.74
N TYR A 87 23.78 2.24 -5.54
CA TYR A 87 22.76 2.58 -6.54
C TYR A 87 23.35 3.17 -7.83
N GLU A 88 24.40 3.96 -7.74
CA GLU A 88 25.10 4.55 -8.90
C GLU A 88 25.67 3.50 -9.86
N LYS A 89 25.78 2.24 -9.45
CA LYS A 89 26.25 1.14 -10.31
C LYS A 89 25.17 0.66 -11.29
N SER A 90 23.88 0.92 -11.02
CA SER A 90 22.79 0.65 -11.96
C SER A 90 22.56 1.86 -12.88
N ASN A 91 22.46 1.59 -14.17
CA ASN A 91 22.03 2.57 -15.17
C ASN A 91 20.67 2.21 -15.78
N THR A 92 20.00 1.17 -15.25
CA THR A 92 18.69 0.69 -15.70
C THR A 92 17.60 1.01 -14.72
N SER A 93 17.89 1.15 -13.42
CA SER A 93 16.87 1.46 -12.43
C SER A 93 16.25 2.85 -12.62
N ARG A 94 14.91 2.89 -12.51
CA ARG A 94 14.09 4.10 -12.40
C ARG A 94 13.47 4.26 -11.01
N SER A 95 13.68 3.29 -10.11
CA SER A 95 13.13 3.26 -8.74
C SER A 95 14.14 3.61 -7.65
N ILE A 96 15.24 4.28 -8.01
CA ILE A 96 16.27 4.68 -7.02
C ILE A 96 15.66 5.68 -6.01
N PRO A 97 15.61 5.31 -4.71
CA PRO A 97 15.07 6.18 -3.67
C PRO A 97 15.89 7.46 -3.51
N LYS A 98 15.20 8.60 -3.50
CA LYS A 98 15.81 9.91 -3.23
C LYS A 98 15.31 10.42 -1.88
N SER A 99 16.20 10.87 -1.00
CA SER A 99 15.81 11.50 0.27
C SER A 99 15.15 12.86 0.06
N GLY A 100 14.38 13.33 1.07
CA GLY A 100 13.76 14.65 1.05
C GLY A 100 12.40 14.71 0.35
N GLY A 101 11.65 13.61 0.34
CA GLY A 101 10.24 13.64 -0.04
C GLY A 101 9.40 14.48 0.94
N THR A 102 8.28 15.05 0.50
CA THR A 102 7.40 15.88 1.34
C THR A 102 6.47 15.02 2.20
N LEU A 103 5.80 14.06 1.62
CA LEU A 103 4.86 13.15 2.28
C LEU A 103 5.53 11.92 2.90
N ARG A 104 6.50 11.37 2.20
CA ARG A 104 7.31 10.23 2.62
C ARG A 104 8.74 10.67 2.86
N ALA A 105 9.54 9.86 3.55
CA ALA A 105 10.96 10.13 3.75
C ALA A 105 11.76 10.00 2.45
N ILE A 106 11.34 9.10 1.58
CA ILE A 106 11.92 8.92 0.24
C ILE A 106 10.93 9.35 -0.85
N LYS A 107 11.50 9.72 -1.99
CA LYS A 107 10.77 10.01 -3.22
C LYS A 107 11.22 9.02 -4.30
N LEU A 108 10.26 8.42 -4.98
CA LEU A 108 10.45 7.56 -6.15
C LEU A 108 10.09 8.32 -7.43
N THR A 109 10.44 7.77 -8.58
CA THR A 109 10.02 8.27 -9.89
C THR A 109 8.51 8.09 -10.05
N LYS A 110 7.82 9.09 -10.58
CA LYS A 110 6.37 9.02 -10.78
C LYS A 110 6.00 8.03 -11.89
N PHE A 111 4.89 7.32 -11.69
CA PHE A 111 4.39 6.37 -12.68
C PHE A 111 4.11 7.01 -14.06
N SER A 112 3.67 8.26 -14.09
CA SER A 112 3.48 9.02 -15.34
C SER A 112 4.78 9.17 -16.14
N GLU A 113 5.93 9.33 -15.47
CA GLU A 113 7.24 9.41 -16.09
C GLU A 113 7.63 8.07 -16.73
N LEU A 114 7.28 6.94 -16.07
CA LEU A 114 7.54 5.59 -16.58
C LEU A 114 6.75 5.29 -17.87
N GLN A 115 5.54 5.82 -18.00
CA GLN A 115 4.74 5.68 -19.23
C GLN A 115 5.44 6.38 -20.41
N GLU A 116 6.00 7.56 -20.16
CA GLU A 116 6.78 8.29 -21.15
C GLU A 116 8.10 7.56 -21.48
N ASP A 117 8.80 7.03 -20.47
CA ASP A 117 10.00 6.23 -20.63
C ASP A 117 9.75 4.98 -21.50
N LYS A 118 8.62 4.27 -21.31
CA LYS A 118 8.24 3.12 -22.15
C LYS A 118 8.20 3.48 -23.64
N VAL A 119 7.61 4.62 -23.96
CA VAL A 119 7.46 5.08 -25.36
C VAL A 119 8.80 5.56 -25.91
N THR A 120 9.52 6.38 -25.16
CA THR A 120 10.74 7.03 -25.63
C THR A 120 11.92 6.04 -25.74
N GLU A 121 12.13 5.18 -24.73
CA GLU A 121 13.22 4.22 -24.71
C GLU A 121 12.99 3.01 -25.64
N SER A 122 11.74 2.68 -25.97
CA SER A 122 11.43 1.64 -26.96
C SER A 122 11.64 2.10 -28.40
N SER A 123 11.79 3.40 -28.63
CA SER A 123 11.95 3.97 -29.97
C SER A 123 13.20 3.41 -30.68
N GLY A 124 12.99 2.88 -31.88
CA GLY A 124 14.06 2.28 -32.70
C GLY A 124 14.35 0.82 -32.40
N PHE A 125 13.61 0.16 -31.50
CA PHE A 125 13.68 -1.28 -31.23
C PHE A 125 12.47 -2.02 -31.80
N ARG A 126 12.59 -3.35 -31.99
CA ARG A 126 11.52 -4.21 -32.54
C ARG A 126 10.85 -5.05 -31.47
N PHE A 127 11.61 -5.53 -30.49
CA PHE A 127 11.14 -6.45 -29.46
C PHE A 127 11.35 -5.86 -28.08
N ALA A 128 10.41 -6.14 -27.19
CA ALA A 128 10.50 -5.86 -25.77
C ALA A 128 10.39 -7.16 -24.97
N LEU A 129 11.31 -7.32 -24.03
CA LEU A 129 11.15 -8.25 -22.91
C LEU A 129 10.46 -7.49 -21.79
N VAL A 130 9.26 -7.96 -21.39
CA VAL A 130 8.54 -7.50 -20.20
C VAL A 130 8.52 -8.66 -19.22
N THR A 131 8.99 -8.45 -17.99
CA THR A 131 9.01 -9.47 -16.93
C THR A 131 9.09 -8.79 -15.57
N ASP A 132 8.60 -9.46 -14.52
CA ASP A 132 8.71 -9.00 -13.13
C ASP A 132 9.27 -10.09 -12.20
N ILE A 133 9.57 -9.73 -10.97
CA ILE A 133 9.98 -10.66 -9.92
C ILE A 133 8.77 -11.02 -9.07
N SER A 134 8.43 -12.31 -9.01
CA SER A 134 7.30 -12.82 -8.24
C SER A 134 7.37 -12.40 -6.78
N SER A 135 6.31 -11.76 -6.27
CA SER A 135 6.16 -11.41 -4.85
C SER A 135 7.43 -10.79 -4.26
N PHE A 136 8.00 -9.77 -4.92
CA PHE A 136 9.36 -9.27 -4.67
C PHE A 136 9.63 -9.04 -3.17
N PHE A 137 8.92 -8.10 -2.53
CA PHE A 137 9.11 -7.79 -1.10
C PHE A 137 8.93 -9.01 -0.18
N PRO A 138 7.84 -9.80 -0.29
CA PRO A 138 7.63 -10.97 0.55
C PRO A 138 8.63 -12.11 0.34
N SER A 139 9.28 -12.19 -0.83
CA SER A 139 10.23 -13.26 -1.16
C SER A 139 11.69 -12.93 -0.91
N ILE A 140 12.04 -11.66 -0.63
CA ILE A 140 13.40 -11.26 -0.34
C ILE A 140 13.96 -12.05 0.85
N TYR A 141 15.03 -12.80 0.61
CA TYR A 141 15.81 -13.44 1.65
C TYR A 141 16.76 -12.42 2.28
N THR A 142 16.61 -12.10 3.57
CA THR A 142 17.34 -10.97 4.19
C THR A 142 18.86 -11.11 4.09
N HIS A 143 19.38 -12.34 4.10
CA HIS A 143 20.81 -12.58 3.89
C HIS A 143 21.30 -12.21 2.47
N SER A 144 20.39 -11.99 1.52
CA SER A 144 20.76 -11.46 0.20
C SER A 144 21.17 -9.98 0.24
N ILE A 145 20.80 -9.24 1.31
CA ILE A 145 21.22 -7.83 1.50
C ILE A 145 22.74 -7.69 1.53
N PRO A 146 23.49 -8.37 2.42
CA PRO A 146 24.95 -8.32 2.36
C PRO A 146 25.52 -8.93 1.07
N TRP A 147 24.83 -9.89 0.41
CA TRP A 147 25.31 -10.40 -0.88
C TRP A 147 25.24 -9.34 -1.98
N ALA A 148 24.20 -8.53 -1.99
CA ALA A 148 24.03 -7.44 -2.94
C ALA A 148 25.10 -6.35 -2.76
N LEU A 149 25.36 -5.98 -1.51
CA LEU A 149 26.29 -4.89 -1.18
C LEU A 149 27.77 -5.26 -1.30
N HIS A 150 28.14 -6.47 -0.89
CA HIS A 150 29.54 -6.90 -0.75
C HIS A 150 29.93 -8.08 -1.68
N GLY A 151 28.96 -8.62 -2.44
CA GLY A 151 29.13 -9.83 -3.23
C GLY A 151 28.94 -11.11 -2.40
N LYS A 152 28.26 -12.12 -2.99
CA LYS A 152 27.83 -13.36 -2.29
C LYS A 152 28.98 -14.14 -1.64
N VAL A 153 30.14 -14.20 -2.31
CA VAL A 153 31.33 -14.94 -1.80
C VAL A 153 31.92 -14.22 -0.59
N VAL A 154 32.12 -12.91 -0.69
CA VAL A 154 32.70 -12.08 0.38
C VAL A 154 31.77 -12.06 1.59
N ALA A 155 30.49 -11.83 1.40
CA ALA A 155 29.50 -11.79 2.47
C ALA A 155 29.38 -13.12 3.22
N LYS A 156 29.45 -14.27 2.51
CA LYS A 156 29.44 -15.58 3.15
C LYS A 156 30.69 -15.87 3.98
N ALA A 157 31.84 -15.31 3.59
CA ALA A 157 33.11 -15.42 4.32
C ALA A 157 33.18 -14.49 5.54
N ASN A 158 32.50 -13.34 5.50
CA ASN A 158 32.58 -12.28 6.50
C ASN A 158 31.16 -11.97 7.05
N ARG A 159 30.79 -12.63 8.14
CA ARG A 159 29.46 -12.51 8.76
C ARG A 159 29.44 -11.56 9.95
N GLU A 160 30.54 -10.93 10.23
CA GLU A 160 30.69 -10.00 11.33
C GLU A 160 29.90 -8.70 11.08
N LYS A 161 29.35 -8.15 12.14
CA LYS A 161 28.58 -6.90 12.12
C LYS A 161 29.52 -5.73 12.39
N ILE A 162 30.29 -5.36 11.40
CA ILE A 162 31.26 -4.25 11.43
C ILE A 162 30.98 -3.31 10.27
N ASP A 163 31.55 -2.12 10.30
CA ASP A 163 31.27 -1.07 9.31
C ASP A 163 31.75 -1.45 7.90
N GLU A 164 32.83 -2.22 7.78
CA GLU A 164 33.33 -2.73 6.51
C GLU A 164 32.31 -3.66 5.83
N PHE A 165 31.53 -4.41 6.61
CA PHE A 165 30.49 -5.31 6.12
C PHE A 165 29.09 -4.87 6.62
N PHE A 166 28.78 -3.58 6.42
CA PHE A 166 27.58 -2.96 6.94
C PHE A 166 26.26 -3.63 6.49
N GLY A 167 26.25 -4.32 5.36
CA GLY A 167 25.13 -5.13 4.90
C GLY A 167 24.68 -6.17 5.93
N ASN A 168 25.59 -6.69 6.78
CA ASN A 168 25.26 -7.61 7.87
C ASN A 168 24.48 -6.91 9.00
N TRP A 169 24.68 -5.60 9.18
CA TRP A 169 23.87 -4.81 10.10
C TRP A 169 22.45 -4.64 9.57
N LEU A 170 22.29 -4.32 8.29
CA LEU A 170 20.97 -4.16 7.64
C LEU A 170 20.18 -5.47 7.70
N ASP A 171 20.81 -6.60 7.34
CA ASP A 171 20.24 -7.94 7.45
C ASP A 171 19.74 -8.21 8.88
N ALA A 172 20.63 -8.06 9.88
CA ALA A 172 20.28 -8.34 11.27
C ALA A 172 19.18 -7.42 11.82
N ARG A 173 19.11 -6.15 11.39
CA ARG A 173 18.08 -5.21 11.85
C ARG A 173 16.74 -5.48 11.15
N SER A 174 16.75 -5.88 9.89
CA SER A 174 15.55 -6.35 9.19
C SER A 174 14.94 -7.57 9.90
N GLN A 175 15.76 -8.57 10.26
CA GLN A 175 15.28 -9.73 11.02
C GLN A 175 14.73 -9.34 12.39
N ASN A 176 15.44 -8.48 13.13
CA ASN A 176 15.00 -8.08 14.47
C ASN A 176 13.66 -7.34 14.47
N ALA A 177 13.32 -6.64 13.39
CA ALA A 177 12.05 -5.92 13.26
C ALA A 177 10.86 -6.83 12.92
N GLN A 178 11.10 -8.10 12.55
CA GLN A 178 10.08 -9.05 12.09
C GLN A 178 10.25 -10.45 12.73
N ASP A 179 10.37 -10.50 14.03
CA ASP A 179 10.44 -11.74 14.82
C ASP A 179 11.59 -12.68 14.45
N GLY A 180 12.70 -12.14 13.98
CA GLY A 180 13.86 -12.93 13.55
C GLY A 180 13.66 -13.64 12.21
N GLN A 181 12.60 -13.36 11.47
CA GLN A 181 12.34 -13.97 10.17
C GLN A 181 13.37 -13.51 9.14
N THR A 182 13.81 -14.46 8.32
CA THR A 182 14.84 -14.24 7.29
C THR A 182 14.24 -14.12 5.88
N ILE A 183 12.94 -14.29 5.73
CA ILE A 183 12.24 -14.21 4.45
C ILE A 183 11.19 -13.10 4.53
N GLY A 184 11.19 -12.25 3.52
CA GLY A 184 10.31 -11.11 3.35
C GLY A 184 10.86 -9.81 3.95
N LEU A 185 10.51 -8.71 3.30
CA LEU A 185 10.58 -7.36 3.85
C LEU A 185 9.16 -6.87 4.12
N PRO A 186 8.94 -6.15 5.23
CA PRO A 186 7.63 -5.61 5.56
C PRO A 186 7.23 -4.51 4.56
N ILE A 187 6.08 -4.63 3.92
CA ILE A 187 5.55 -3.60 3.01
C ILE A 187 4.98 -2.45 3.85
N GLY A 188 5.28 -1.21 3.47
CA GLY A 188 4.78 0.01 4.11
C GLY A 188 5.89 0.96 4.57
N PRO A 189 6.91 0.52 5.30
CA PRO A 189 8.03 1.39 5.68
C PRO A 189 8.96 1.71 4.49
N ASP A 190 9.44 2.93 4.39
CA ASP A 190 10.39 3.37 3.34
C ASP A 190 11.73 2.65 3.40
N THR A 191 12.14 2.17 4.58
CA THR A 191 13.35 1.34 4.73
C THR A 191 13.28 0.07 3.90
N SER A 192 12.09 -0.47 3.66
CA SER A 192 11.92 -1.68 2.84
C SER A 192 12.18 -1.39 1.36
N HIS A 193 11.75 -0.24 0.84
CA HIS A 193 12.07 0.18 -0.53
C HIS A 193 13.57 0.40 -0.71
N ILE A 194 14.21 1.07 0.26
CA ILE A 194 15.67 1.27 0.23
C ILE A 194 16.42 -0.06 0.15
N ILE A 195 16.02 -1.04 0.97
CA ILE A 195 16.66 -2.36 0.99
C ILE A 195 16.32 -3.16 -0.27
N ALA A 196 15.08 -3.14 -0.72
CA ALA A 196 14.66 -3.84 -1.93
C ALA A 196 15.39 -3.31 -3.16
N GLU A 197 15.55 -1.98 -3.30
CA GLU A 197 16.29 -1.37 -4.39
C GLU A 197 17.78 -1.76 -4.37
N THR A 198 18.36 -1.96 -3.19
CA THR A 198 19.74 -2.47 -3.07
C THR A 198 19.91 -3.83 -3.77
N ILE A 199 18.90 -4.70 -3.63
CA ILE A 199 18.90 -6.02 -4.29
C ILE A 199 18.60 -5.87 -5.79
N GLY A 200 17.65 -5.00 -6.16
CA GLY A 200 17.31 -4.71 -7.55
C GLY A 200 18.52 -4.23 -8.34
N VAL A 201 19.29 -3.28 -7.80
CA VAL A 201 20.54 -2.80 -8.41
C VAL A 201 21.57 -3.91 -8.57
N ALA A 202 21.70 -4.80 -7.60
CA ALA A 202 22.61 -5.94 -7.71
C ALA A 202 22.18 -6.90 -8.84
N ILE A 203 20.88 -7.09 -9.05
CA ILE A 203 20.36 -7.85 -10.20
C ILE A 203 20.70 -7.13 -11.51
N ASP A 204 20.54 -5.81 -11.60
CA ASP A 204 20.90 -5.03 -12.79
C ASP A 204 22.38 -5.22 -13.18
N ILE A 205 23.27 -5.21 -12.18
CA ILE A 205 24.71 -5.43 -12.37
C ILE A 205 24.97 -6.83 -12.95
N GLU A 206 24.35 -7.86 -12.41
CA GLU A 206 24.51 -9.25 -12.86
C GLU A 206 23.94 -9.46 -14.28
N VAL A 207 22.80 -8.82 -14.59
CA VAL A 207 22.22 -8.83 -15.95
C VAL A 207 23.17 -8.20 -16.95
N ALA A 208 23.67 -7.00 -16.66
CA ALA A 208 24.63 -6.30 -17.53
C ALA A 208 25.92 -7.11 -17.74
N ALA A 209 26.44 -7.72 -16.68
CA ALA A 209 27.63 -8.58 -16.75
C ALA A 209 27.37 -9.83 -17.60
N SER A 210 26.21 -10.45 -17.47
CA SER A 210 25.83 -11.65 -18.25
C SER A 210 25.65 -11.36 -19.74
N LEU A 211 25.16 -10.16 -20.10
CA LEU A 211 24.97 -9.74 -21.48
C LEU A 211 26.24 -9.13 -22.09
N GLY A 212 27.26 -8.83 -21.30
CA GLY A 212 28.49 -8.16 -21.71
C GLY A 212 28.34 -6.67 -22.01
N ALA A 213 27.14 -6.13 -21.85
CA ALA A 213 26.82 -4.71 -22.00
C ALA A 213 25.50 -4.39 -21.26
N LYS A 214 25.30 -3.11 -20.96
CA LYS A 214 24.00 -2.61 -20.47
C LYS A 214 22.93 -2.84 -21.55
N PRO A 215 21.79 -3.52 -21.24
CA PRO A 215 20.66 -3.57 -22.15
C PRO A 215 20.00 -2.19 -22.30
N ALA A 216 19.36 -1.93 -23.44
CA ALA A 216 18.45 -0.80 -23.58
C ALA A 216 17.19 -1.06 -22.76
N GLY A 217 16.60 -0.01 -22.20
CA GLY A 217 15.43 -0.10 -21.35
C GLY A 217 15.73 0.12 -19.86
N PHE A 218 14.76 -0.20 -19.02
CA PHE A 218 14.82 0.13 -17.61
C PHE A 218 14.16 -0.95 -16.73
N ARG A 219 14.44 -0.85 -15.42
CA ARG A 219 13.75 -1.55 -14.35
C ARG A 219 13.09 -0.52 -13.42
N TYR A 220 11.87 -0.82 -13.01
CA TYR A 220 11.17 -0.10 -11.97
C TYR A 220 10.76 -1.10 -10.88
N VAL A 221 11.34 -0.98 -9.70
CA VAL A 221 11.26 -1.92 -8.57
C VAL A 221 11.55 -3.36 -9.00
N ASP A 222 10.55 -4.17 -9.29
CA ASP A 222 10.60 -5.55 -9.76
C ASP A 222 10.25 -5.72 -11.25
N ASP A 223 9.68 -4.70 -11.90
CA ASP A 223 9.29 -4.72 -13.30
C ASP A 223 10.46 -4.38 -14.23
N PHE A 224 10.71 -5.21 -15.23
CA PHE A 224 11.74 -5.02 -16.26
C PHE A 224 11.10 -4.76 -17.61
N TYR A 225 11.56 -3.70 -18.28
CA TYR A 225 11.23 -3.35 -19.67
C TYR A 225 12.52 -3.21 -20.45
N LEU A 226 12.93 -4.27 -21.20
CA LEU A 226 14.21 -4.29 -21.93
C LEU A 226 13.95 -4.41 -23.45
N PHE A 227 14.64 -3.60 -24.26
CA PHE A 227 14.37 -3.44 -25.68
C PHE A 227 15.48 -3.98 -26.57
N PHE A 228 15.11 -4.67 -27.65
CA PHE A 228 16.02 -5.38 -28.55
C PHE A 228 15.58 -5.29 -30.02
N ASN A 229 16.54 -5.42 -30.96
CA ASN A 229 16.22 -5.51 -32.38
C ASN A 229 16.02 -6.96 -32.85
N GLU A 230 16.59 -7.93 -32.14
CA GLU A 230 16.46 -9.34 -32.45
C GLU A 230 15.79 -10.08 -31.30
N ARG A 231 14.82 -10.94 -31.61
CA ARG A 231 14.11 -11.76 -30.62
C ARG A 231 15.05 -12.65 -29.81
N ALA A 232 16.09 -13.21 -30.46
CA ALA A 232 17.07 -14.05 -29.80
C ALA A 232 17.86 -13.29 -28.72
N ASP A 233 18.03 -11.96 -28.85
CA ASP A 233 18.68 -11.13 -27.84
C ASP A 233 17.77 -10.92 -26.63
N ALA A 234 16.45 -10.74 -26.85
CA ALA A 234 15.46 -10.69 -25.79
C ALA A 234 15.40 -12.02 -25.02
N GLU A 235 15.45 -13.17 -25.69
CA GLU A 235 15.51 -14.49 -25.05
C GLU A 235 16.77 -14.69 -24.23
N ARG A 236 17.92 -14.21 -24.70
CA ARG A 236 19.17 -14.21 -23.92
C ARG A 236 19.09 -13.30 -22.69
N ALA A 237 18.43 -12.14 -22.83
CA ALA A 237 18.22 -11.23 -21.74
C ALA A 237 17.30 -11.84 -20.66
N LEU A 238 16.22 -12.51 -21.06
CA LEU A 238 15.36 -13.26 -20.13
C LEU A 238 16.17 -14.29 -19.33
N ALA A 239 16.98 -15.08 -20.00
CA ALA A 239 17.84 -16.05 -19.33
C ALA A 239 18.83 -15.37 -18.35
N ALA A 240 19.33 -14.18 -18.71
CA ALA A 240 20.20 -13.40 -17.84
C ALA A 240 19.46 -12.88 -16.60
N VAL A 241 18.23 -12.35 -16.75
CA VAL A 241 17.39 -11.91 -15.63
C VAL A 241 17.07 -13.06 -14.69
N VAL A 242 16.61 -14.21 -15.22
CA VAL A 242 16.33 -15.42 -14.42
C VAL A 242 17.55 -15.84 -13.60
N LYS A 243 18.73 -15.88 -14.24
CA LYS A 243 19.98 -16.26 -13.58
C LYS A 243 20.38 -15.24 -12.51
N ALA A 244 20.26 -13.95 -12.79
CA ALA A 244 20.60 -12.88 -11.86
C ALA A 244 19.68 -12.88 -10.63
N ALA A 245 18.36 -12.97 -10.83
CA ALA A 245 17.38 -13.11 -9.74
C ALA A 245 17.68 -14.34 -8.86
N GLY A 246 18.00 -15.48 -9.48
CA GLY A 246 18.35 -16.72 -8.78
C GLY A 246 19.60 -16.63 -7.88
N ILE A 247 20.55 -15.71 -8.15
CA ILE A 247 21.70 -15.46 -7.26
C ILE A 247 21.23 -14.97 -5.89
N TYR A 248 20.14 -14.18 -5.86
CA TYR A 248 19.55 -13.58 -4.67
C TYR A 248 18.34 -14.38 -4.14
N GLU A 249 18.14 -15.63 -4.62
CA GLU A 249 17.06 -16.56 -4.23
C GLU A 249 15.65 -16.05 -4.65
N LEU A 250 15.59 -15.20 -5.68
CA LEU A 250 14.37 -14.64 -6.24
C LEU A 250 13.97 -15.37 -7.52
N GLN A 251 12.70 -15.31 -7.88
CA GLN A 251 12.14 -15.93 -9.07
C GLN A 251 11.36 -14.90 -9.87
N ILE A 252 11.40 -15.02 -11.21
CA ILE A 252 10.55 -14.22 -12.08
C ILE A 252 9.11 -14.76 -12.08
N ASN A 253 8.16 -13.92 -12.41
CA ASN A 253 6.76 -14.28 -12.60
C ASN A 253 6.55 -14.79 -14.04
N PRO A 254 6.32 -16.09 -14.25
CA PRO A 254 6.13 -16.61 -15.59
C PRO A 254 4.84 -16.12 -16.26
N ALA A 255 3.78 -15.82 -15.50
CA ALA A 255 2.51 -15.34 -16.03
C ALA A 255 2.63 -13.94 -16.66
N LYS A 256 3.50 -13.08 -16.10
CA LYS A 256 3.77 -11.73 -16.63
C LYS A 256 4.93 -11.68 -17.62
N THR A 257 5.73 -12.74 -17.72
CA THR A 257 6.91 -12.77 -18.59
C THR A 257 6.49 -12.97 -20.04
N ARG A 258 6.82 -11.98 -20.89
CA ARG A 258 6.53 -12.01 -22.31
C ARG A 258 7.59 -11.32 -23.14
N ILE A 259 7.81 -11.82 -24.36
CA ILE A 259 8.61 -11.15 -25.39
C ILE A 259 7.64 -10.79 -26.51
N VAL A 260 7.40 -9.50 -26.67
CA VAL A 260 6.42 -8.94 -27.60
C VAL A 260 7.09 -8.00 -28.60
N GLU A 261 6.44 -7.70 -29.71
CA GLU A 261 6.86 -6.59 -30.55
C GLU A 261 6.57 -5.26 -29.82
N VAL A 262 7.43 -4.26 -29.96
CA VAL A 262 7.31 -2.98 -29.26
C VAL A 262 5.95 -2.32 -29.50
N GLN A 263 5.37 -2.47 -30.70
CA GLN A 263 4.03 -1.96 -31.01
C GLN A 263 2.89 -2.63 -30.23
N ASP A 264 3.16 -3.81 -29.65
CA ASP A 264 2.19 -4.59 -28.87
C ASP A 264 2.37 -4.38 -27.36
N ILE A 265 3.27 -3.49 -26.95
CA ILE A 265 3.30 -2.96 -25.59
C ILE A 265 2.07 -2.05 -25.47
N VAL A 266 0.94 -2.67 -25.17
CA VAL A 266 -0.32 -1.93 -25.01
C VAL A 266 -0.34 -1.36 -23.61
N GLU A 267 -0.45 -0.04 -23.52
CA GLU A 267 -0.82 0.60 -22.27
C GLU A 267 -2.33 0.43 -22.04
N ASP A 268 -2.73 0.46 -20.77
CA ASP A 268 -4.14 0.39 -20.37
C ASP A 268 -4.95 1.48 -21.07
N SER A 269 -5.57 1.12 -22.19
CA SER A 269 -6.32 2.05 -23.04
C SER A 269 -7.51 2.69 -22.32
N TRP A 270 -7.93 2.12 -21.19
CA TRP A 270 -9.01 2.64 -20.38
C TRP A 270 -8.65 3.98 -19.70
N LYS A 271 -7.38 4.21 -19.33
CA LYS A 271 -6.94 5.48 -18.69
C LYS A 271 -7.29 6.69 -19.55
N PHE A 272 -7.04 6.62 -20.86
CA PHE A 272 -7.42 7.69 -21.80
C PHE A 272 -8.93 7.87 -21.90
N SER A 273 -9.71 6.79 -21.76
CA SER A 273 -11.17 6.86 -21.77
C SER A 273 -11.70 7.53 -20.51
N VAL A 274 -11.18 7.17 -19.34
CA VAL A 274 -11.55 7.81 -18.06
C VAL A 274 -11.13 9.28 -18.05
N LYS A 275 -9.90 9.60 -18.50
CA LYS A 275 -9.43 11.00 -18.60
C LYS A 275 -10.34 11.92 -19.44
N LYS A 276 -11.15 11.36 -20.34
CA LYS A 276 -12.12 12.13 -21.15
C LYS A 276 -13.44 12.41 -20.42
N LEU A 277 -13.76 11.63 -19.39
CA LEU A 277 -14.97 11.84 -18.62
C LEU A 277 -14.88 13.16 -17.85
N ARG A 278 -15.93 13.96 -17.90
CA ARG A 278 -16.01 15.28 -17.25
C ARG A 278 -17.39 15.50 -16.65
N ILE A 279 -17.42 16.24 -15.58
CA ILE A 279 -18.63 16.78 -14.96
C ILE A 279 -18.60 18.30 -15.15
N GLY A 280 -19.56 18.81 -15.86
CA GLY A 280 -19.63 20.23 -16.15
C GLY A 280 -19.94 21.08 -14.90
N PRO A 281 -19.53 22.36 -14.88
CA PRO A 281 -19.77 23.26 -13.75
C PRO A 281 -21.23 23.74 -13.65
N LYS A 282 -22.04 23.54 -14.71
CA LYS A 282 -23.42 24.03 -14.78
C LYS A 282 -24.35 23.12 -13.97
N ARG A 283 -24.96 23.67 -12.90
CA ARG A 283 -25.86 22.97 -11.96
C ARG A 283 -26.88 22.04 -12.65
N ARG A 284 -27.53 22.48 -13.73
CA ARG A 284 -28.61 21.72 -14.40
C ARG A 284 -28.11 20.52 -15.19
N ALA A 285 -26.91 20.61 -15.78
CA ALA A 285 -26.30 19.52 -16.54
C ALA A 285 -25.64 18.50 -15.62
N GLN A 286 -25.10 18.95 -14.49
CA GLN A 286 -24.23 18.16 -13.61
C GLN A 286 -24.87 16.86 -13.12
N ARG A 287 -26.18 16.81 -12.88
CA ARG A 287 -26.88 15.59 -12.46
C ARG A 287 -26.81 14.50 -13.54
N ASN A 288 -27.03 14.86 -14.80
CA ASN A 288 -26.92 13.93 -15.92
C ASN A 288 -25.46 13.55 -16.18
N ASP A 289 -24.54 14.52 -16.02
CA ASP A 289 -23.10 14.27 -16.17
C ASP A 289 -22.60 13.26 -15.14
N LEU A 290 -23.09 13.33 -13.89
CA LEU A 290 -22.79 12.34 -12.84
C LEU A 290 -23.26 10.93 -13.24
N HIS A 291 -24.51 10.78 -13.68
CA HIS A 291 -25.01 9.48 -14.14
C HIS A 291 -24.18 8.95 -15.31
N HIS A 292 -23.89 9.77 -16.30
CA HIS A 292 -23.06 9.40 -17.44
C HIS A 292 -21.63 8.99 -17.01
N TYR A 293 -21.04 9.76 -16.09
CA TYR A 293 -19.70 9.51 -15.57
C TYR A 293 -19.60 8.12 -14.93
N PHE A 294 -20.49 7.81 -13.99
CA PHE A 294 -20.46 6.54 -13.28
C PHE A 294 -20.91 5.36 -14.16
N GLU A 295 -21.86 5.55 -15.07
CA GLU A 295 -22.24 4.51 -16.04
C GLU A 295 -21.07 4.17 -16.97
N ALA A 296 -20.36 5.17 -17.47
CA ALA A 296 -19.19 4.96 -18.32
C ALA A 296 -18.07 4.28 -17.54
N LEU A 297 -17.79 4.74 -16.31
CA LEU A 297 -16.76 4.19 -15.44
C LEU A 297 -17.00 2.71 -15.12
N LEU A 298 -18.21 2.36 -14.67
CA LEU A 298 -18.59 0.98 -14.36
C LEU A 298 -18.70 0.08 -15.59
N SER A 299 -18.96 0.67 -16.77
CA SER A 299 -18.94 -0.07 -18.04
C SER A 299 -17.51 -0.40 -18.48
N LEU A 300 -16.56 0.52 -18.23
CA LEU A 300 -15.14 0.26 -18.49
C LEU A 300 -14.62 -0.83 -17.56
N GLU A 301 -14.93 -0.76 -16.25
CA GLU A 301 -14.54 -1.81 -15.29
C GLU A 301 -15.03 -3.19 -15.74
N LYS A 302 -16.31 -3.36 -16.07
CA LYS A 302 -16.87 -4.62 -16.55
C LYS A 302 -16.19 -5.12 -17.83
N ARG A 303 -15.78 -4.21 -18.72
CA ARG A 303 -15.12 -4.54 -19.98
C ARG A 303 -13.69 -5.02 -19.79
N PHE A 304 -12.94 -4.35 -18.93
CA PHE A 304 -11.52 -4.63 -18.69
C PHE A 304 -11.30 -5.56 -17.49
N LYS A 305 -12.33 -5.80 -16.67
CA LYS A 305 -12.29 -6.57 -15.41
C LYS A 305 -11.20 -6.07 -14.45
N ASP A 306 -11.02 -4.76 -14.41
CA ASP A 306 -9.99 -4.07 -13.63
C ASP A 306 -10.64 -3.06 -12.68
N GLU A 307 -10.66 -3.38 -11.38
CA GLU A 307 -11.27 -2.54 -10.35
C GLU A 307 -10.49 -1.23 -10.11
N SER A 308 -9.24 -1.13 -10.55
CA SER A 308 -8.46 0.10 -10.47
C SER A 308 -9.07 1.24 -11.30
N ILE A 309 -9.85 0.91 -12.34
CA ILE A 309 -10.60 1.88 -13.15
C ILE A 309 -11.52 2.72 -12.28
N VAL A 310 -12.25 2.09 -11.33
CA VAL A 310 -13.18 2.79 -10.45
C VAL A 310 -12.41 3.67 -9.46
N LYS A 311 -11.33 3.15 -8.88
CA LYS A 311 -10.43 3.89 -8.00
C LYS A 311 -9.86 5.13 -8.72
N TYR A 312 -9.33 4.94 -9.93
CA TYR A 312 -8.80 6.02 -10.76
C TYR A 312 -9.86 7.07 -11.11
N GLY A 313 -11.07 6.64 -11.49
CA GLY A 313 -12.17 7.55 -11.78
C GLY A 313 -12.57 8.38 -10.54
N LEU A 314 -12.67 7.77 -9.37
CA LEU A 314 -12.95 8.52 -8.15
C LEU A 314 -11.84 9.53 -7.82
N LYS A 315 -10.57 9.19 -8.02
CA LYS A 315 -9.48 10.16 -7.87
C LYS A 315 -9.59 11.31 -8.86
N GLN A 316 -9.84 11.04 -10.14
CA GLN A 316 -10.08 12.11 -11.12
C GLN A 316 -11.27 13.00 -10.72
N LEU A 317 -12.32 12.41 -10.12
CA LEU A 317 -13.49 13.14 -9.66
C LEU A 317 -13.16 14.11 -8.51
N SER A 318 -12.10 13.89 -7.74
CA SER A 318 -11.69 14.79 -6.66
C SER A 318 -11.31 16.19 -7.13
N SER A 319 -10.94 16.32 -8.41
CA SER A 319 -10.68 17.61 -9.06
C SER A 319 -11.95 18.31 -9.58
N MET A 320 -13.14 17.72 -9.38
CA MET A 320 -14.42 18.22 -9.91
C MET A 320 -15.39 18.44 -8.76
N ILE A 321 -15.86 19.67 -8.58
CA ILE A 321 -16.78 20.00 -7.48
C ILE A 321 -18.23 19.80 -7.89
N VAL A 322 -18.95 19.01 -7.11
CA VAL A 322 -20.39 18.79 -7.28
C VAL A 322 -21.17 19.78 -6.43
N LYS A 323 -22.13 20.49 -7.04
CA LYS A 323 -22.95 21.50 -6.36
C LYS A 323 -23.97 20.84 -5.43
N LYS A 324 -24.27 21.47 -4.27
CA LYS A 324 -25.18 20.97 -3.23
C LYS A 324 -26.46 20.29 -3.74
N PRO A 325 -27.21 20.84 -4.74
CA PRO A 325 -28.44 20.19 -5.22
C PRO A 325 -28.26 18.86 -5.99
N ASN A 326 -27.02 18.49 -6.29
CA ASN A 326 -26.67 17.25 -7.00
C ASN A 326 -25.88 16.28 -6.12
N TRP A 327 -25.65 16.67 -4.87
CA TRP A 327 -24.87 15.88 -3.91
C TRP A 327 -25.48 14.50 -3.64
N ASP A 328 -26.81 14.44 -3.51
CA ASP A 328 -27.56 13.20 -3.28
C ASP A 328 -27.23 12.10 -4.30
N VAL A 329 -26.95 12.49 -5.57
CA VAL A 329 -26.57 11.55 -6.62
C VAL A 329 -25.12 11.10 -6.44
N LEU A 330 -24.20 12.04 -6.20
CA LEU A 330 -22.81 11.68 -5.97
C LEU A 330 -22.67 10.77 -4.75
N GLU A 331 -23.26 11.16 -3.63
CA GLU A 331 -23.23 10.39 -2.38
C GLU A 331 -23.72 8.95 -2.57
N ALA A 332 -24.82 8.77 -3.30
CA ALA A 332 -25.36 7.44 -3.61
C ALA A 332 -24.36 6.60 -4.44
N TYR A 333 -23.66 7.21 -5.40
CA TYR A 333 -22.62 6.52 -6.17
C TYR A 333 -21.38 6.21 -5.34
N LEU A 334 -20.99 7.08 -4.41
CA LEU A 334 -19.85 6.83 -3.51
C LEU A 334 -20.12 5.58 -2.65
N TYR A 335 -21.31 5.46 -2.05
CA TYR A 335 -21.67 4.25 -1.31
C TYR A 335 -21.70 3.01 -2.21
N LYS A 336 -22.23 3.13 -3.44
CA LYS A 336 -22.24 2.03 -4.40
C LYS A 336 -20.82 1.57 -4.76
N CYS A 337 -19.90 2.51 -4.97
CA CYS A 337 -18.49 2.20 -5.24
C CYS A 337 -17.82 1.54 -4.03
N GLY A 338 -18.01 2.07 -2.83
CA GLY A 338 -17.45 1.49 -1.60
C GLY A 338 -17.97 0.07 -1.30
N TYR A 339 -19.21 -0.26 -1.68
CA TYR A 339 -19.74 -1.62 -1.58
C TYR A 339 -19.15 -2.58 -2.61
N GLY A 340 -19.00 -2.10 -3.85
CA GLY A 340 -18.58 -2.95 -4.97
C GLY A 340 -17.06 -3.08 -5.12
N PHE A 341 -16.31 -2.10 -4.62
CA PHE A 341 -14.86 -1.98 -4.86
C PHE A 341 -14.15 -1.58 -3.57
N PRO A 342 -13.69 -2.53 -2.74
CA PRO A 342 -13.10 -2.27 -1.42
C PRO A 342 -11.89 -1.32 -1.46
N ASN A 343 -11.12 -1.32 -2.54
CA ASN A 343 -9.98 -0.44 -2.76
C ASN A 343 -10.36 1.06 -2.90
N THR A 344 -11.66 1.38 -2.95
CA THR A 344 -12.17 2.76 -3.06
C THR A 344 -12.60 3.35 -1.73
N ILE A 345 -12.74 2.56 -0.65
CA ILE A 345 -13.32 3.01 0.63
C ILE A 345 -12.55 4.21 1.22
N GLN A 346 -11.23 4.21 1.09
CA GLN A 346 -10.40 5.34 1.51
C GLN A 346 -10.79 6.64 0.77
N ILE A 347 -10.95 6.58 -0.54
CA ILE A 347 -11.33 7.76 -1.36
C ILE A 347 -12.75 8.20 -1.01
N VAL A 348 -13.67 7.25 -0.82
CA VAL A 348 -15.04 7.53 -0.37
C VAL A 348 -15.03 8.27 0.98
N ALA A 349 -14.16 7.87 1.92
CA ALA A 349 -14.00 8.56 3.20
C ALA A 349 -13.62 10.04 3.02
N HIS A 350 -12.65 10.32 2.15
CA HIS A 350 -12.21 11.68 1.86
C HIS A 350 -13.33 12.53 1.22
N PHE A 351 -14.08 11.97 0.27
CA PHE A 351 -15.24 12.67 -0.31
C PHE A 351 -16.28 13.01 0.74
N LEU A 352 -16.75 12.03 1.50
CA LEU A 352 -17.78 12.23 2.51
C LEU A 352 -17.36 13.26 3.57
N ALA A 353 -16.14 13.18 4.08
CA ALA A 353 -15.60 14.12 5.04
C ALA A 353 -15.50 15.54 4.45
N THR A 354 -15.00 15.68 3.21
CA THR A 354 -14.86 16.98 2.53
C THR A 354 -16.21 17.65 2.32
N TYR A 355 -17.18 16.93 1.79
CA TYR A 355 -18.50 17.51 1.52
C TYR A 355 -19.26 17.84 2.82
N LYS A 356 -19.12 17.00 3.87
CA LYS A 356 -19.61 17.35 5.22
C LYS A 356 -18.96 18.61 5.75
N PHE A 357 -17.65 18.74 5.62
CA PHE A 357 -16.89 19.93 6.05
C PHE A 357 -17.42 21.22 5.39
N HIS A 358 -17.81 21.16 4.11
CA HIS A 358 -18.39 22.29 3.37
C HIS A 358 -19.92 22.44 3.59
N GLY A 359 -20.48 21.74 4.59
CA GLY A 359 -21.89 21.90 4.98
C GLY A 359 -22.88 21.32 3.98
N TYR A 360 -22.50 20.25 3.28
CA TYR A 360 -23.42 19.46 2.48
C TYR A 360 -24.23 18.53 3.41
N ASP A 361 -25.47 18.27 3.05
CA ASP A 361 -26.38 17.44 3.84
C ASP A 361 -26.10 15.95 3.56
N ILE A 362 -25.55 15.26 4.55
CA ILE A 362 -25.20 13.84 4.44
C ILE A 362 -26.44 12.99 4.75
N ASP A 363 -26.73 11.98 3.92
CA ASP A 363 -27.78 10.97 4.21
C ASP A 363 -27.31 10.03 5.35
N HIS A 364 -27.49 10.49 6.60
CA HIS A 364 -27.11 9.73 7.79
C HIS A 364 -27.70 8.31 7.84
N PRO A 365 -28.98 8.06 7.45
CA PRO A 365 -29.50 6.71 7.33
C PRO A 365 -28.74 5.83 6.35
N ALA A 366 -28.36 6.37 5.19
CA ALA A 366 -27.55 5.64 4.20
C ALA A 366 -26.13 5.38 4.71
N ALA A 367 -25.48 6.41 5.29
CA ALA A 367 -24.17 6.29 5.92
C ALA A 367 -24.15 5.22 7.03
N THR A 368 -25.19 5.21 7.89
CA THR A 368 -25.33 4.22 8.96
C THR A 368 -25.43 2.81 8.42
N ARG A 369 -26.25 2.60 7.39
CA ARG A 369 -26.36 1.28 6.74
C ARG A 369 -25.05 0.86 6.08
N PHE A 370 -24.40 1.79 5.39
CA PHE A 370 -23.12 1.55 4.71
C PHE A 370 -22.05 1.10 5.71
N CYS A 371 -21.80 1.90 6.74
CA CYS A 371 -20.75 1.60 7.72
C CYS A 371 -21.04 0.29 8.48
N ASN A 372 -22.21 0.15 9.09
CA ASN A 372 -22.49 -1.02 9.94
C ASN A 372 -22.55 -2.33 9.17
N ASN A 373 -23.16 -2.35 7.97
CA ASN A 373 -23.23 -3.58 7.18
C ASN A 373 -21.85 -4.04 6.67
N LEU A 374 -21.02 -3.10 6.18
CA LEU A 374 -19.68 -3.44 5.74
C LEU A 374 -18.76 -3.81 6.90
N LEU A 375 -18.87 -3.13 8.06
CA LEU A 375 -18.09 -3.50 9.25
C LEU A 375 -18.34 -4.96 9.65
N LEU A 376 -19.59 -5.43 9.64
CA LEU A 376 -19.91 -6.81 9.97
C LEU A 376 -19.20 -7.81 9.03
N SER A 377 -19.29 -7.59 7.73
CA SER A 377 -18.71 -8.51 6.74
C SER A 377 -17.18 -8.43 6.67
N CYS A 378 -16.64 -7.21 6.70
CA CYS A 378 -15.20 -6.99 6.59
C CYS A 378 -14.46 -7.43 7.87
N ALA A 379 -15.02 -7.18 9.06
CA ALA A 379 -14.40 -7.63 10.31
C ALA A 379 -14.38 -9.14 10.43
N ALA A 380 -15.48 -9.82 10.05
CA ALA A 380 -15.56 -11.28 10.04
C ALA A 380 -14.56 -11.94 9.06
N SER A 381 -14.04 -11.17 8.10
CA SER A 381 -13.08 -11.64 7.08
C SER A 381 -11.66 -11.13 7.30
N ASP A 382 -11.33 -10.50 8.43
CA ASP A 382 -10.04 -9.89 8.75
C ASP A 382 -9.57 -8.85 7.69
N HIS A 383 -10.51 -8.09 7.15
CA HIS A 383 -10.27 -7.04 6.18
C HIS A 383 -9.88 -5.73 6.88
N HIS A 384 -8.62 -5.63 7.36
CA HIS A 384 -8.16 -4.56 8.25
C HIS A 384 -8.29 -3.17 7.66
N GLY A 385 -7.89 -2.98 6.40
CA GLY A 385 -7.92 -1.69 5.72
C GLY A 385 -9.33 -1.13 5.61
N GLU A 386 -10.27 -1.95 5.14
CA GLU A 386 -11.68 -1.58 5.02
C GLU A 386 -12.28 -1.23 6.38
N VAL A 387 -12.05 -2.07 7.39
CA VAL A 387 -12.55 -1.83 8.75
C VAL A 387 -12.00 -0.53 9.31
N ALA A 388 -10.70 -0.28 9.19
CA ALA A 388 -10.08 0.95 9.69
C ALA A 388 -10.70 2.20 9.03
N TRP A 389 -10.89 2.19 7.70
CA TRP A 389 -11.48 3.31 6.99
C TRP A 389 -12.99 3.45 7.23
N LEU A 390 -13.75 2.36 7.41
CA LEU A 390 -15.18 2.42 7.79
C LEU A 390 -15.37 2.98 9.19
N LEU A 391 -14.52 2.59 10.14
CA LEU A 391 -14.48 3.20 11.47
C LEU A 391 -14.14 4.70 11.38
N TRP A 392 -13.20 5.07 10.49
CA TRP A 392 -12.85 6.48 10.28
C TRP A 392 -13.98 7.28 9.65
N ILE A 393 -14.71 6.72 8.65
CA ILE A 393 -15.95 7.31 8.11
C ILE A 393 -16.97 7.51 9.24
N SER A 394 -17.13 6.51 10.11
CA SER A 394 -18.05 6.62 11.23
C SER A 394 -17.66 7.75 12.19
N LYS A 395 -16.36 7.98 12.40
CA LYS A 395 -15.83 9.11 13.16
C LYS A 395 -16.12 10.46 12.49
N GLU A 396 -15.81 10.59 11.20
CA GLU A 396 -16.01 11.84 10.45
C GLU A 396 -17.48 12.22 10.33
N LEU A 397 -18.36 11.24 10.10
CA LEU A 397 -19.80 11.46 9.92
C LEU A 397 -20.61 11.36 11.21
N GLU A 398 -19.99 10.98 12.34
CA GLU A 398 -20.68 10.74 13.63
C GLU A 398 -21.75 9.64 13.53
N VAL A 399 -21.47 8.61 12.75
CA VAL A 399 -22.36 7.45 12.55
C VAL A 399 -22.26 6.51 13.76
N THR A 400 -23.37 6.30 14.45
CA THR A 400 -23.43 5.37 15.58
C THR A 400 -23.25 3.93 15.12
N LEU A 401 -22.34 3.20 15.79
CA LEU A 401 -22.10 1.79 15.53
C LEU A 401 -23.09 0.90 16.27
N THR A 402 -23.50 -0.19 15.63
CA THR A 402 -24.35 -1.23 16.26
C THR A 402 -23.51 -2.13 17.17
N ASP A 403 -24.18 -2.77 18.14
CA ASP A 403 -23.53 -3.71 19.06
C ASP A 403 -22.83 -4.85 18.34
N ASP A 404 -23.46 -5.38 17.29
CA ASP A 404 -22.89 -6.46 16.48
C ASP A 404 -21.64 -6.01 15.74
N ALA A 405 -21.63 -4.80 15.16
CA ALA A 405 -20.45 -4.24 14.49
C ALA A 405 -19.28 -4.03 15.49
N VAL A 406 -19.57 -3.49 16.67
CA VAL A 406 -18.58 -3.32 17.75
C VAL A 406 -17.97 -4.67 18.15
N LEU A 407 -18.83 -5.69 18.32
CA LEU A 407 -18.37 -7.03 18.72
C LEU A 407 -17.50 -7.69 17.65
N GLU A 408 -17.90 -7.64 16.38
CA GLU A 408 -17.13 -8.25 15.30
C GLU A 408 -15.77 -7.56 15.11
N VAL A 409 -15.69 -6.23 15.17
CA VAL A 409 -14.42 -5.51 15.14
C VAL A 409 -13.53 -5.87 16.34
N ALA A 410 -14.10 -6.01 17.53
CA ALA A 410 -13.34 -6.41 18.71
C ALA A 410 -12.76 -7.83 18.59
N LYS A 411 -13.49 -8.76 17.97
CA LYS A 411 -13.04 -10.15 17.72
C LYS A 411 -11.91 -10.27 16.70
N MET A 412 -11.85 -9.36 15.73
CA MET A 412 -10.92 -9.37 14.61
C MET A 412 -9.43 -9.39 15.02
N GLY A 413 -9.09 -8.91 16.22
CA GLY A 413 -7.74 -8.98 16.75
C GLY A 413 -6.71 -8.05 16.07
N SER A 414 -7.14 -7.04 15.29
CA SER A 414 -6.28 -6.00 14.74
C SER A 414 -6.06 -4.89 15.77
N PRO A 415 -4.81 -4.66 16.21
CA PRO A 415 -4.45 -3.54 17.11
C PRO A 415 -4.86 -2.18 16.58
N ALA A 416 -4.63 -1.89 15.31
CA ALA A 416 -4.98 -0.62 14.68
C ALA A 416 -6.50 -0.39 14.64
N CYS A 417 -7.28 -1.36 14.16
CA CYS A 417 -8.74 -1.25 14.13
C CYS A 417 -9.34 -1.15 15.53
N THR A 418 -8.82 -1.91 16.48
CA THR A 418 -9.27 -1.88 17.88
C THR A 418 -8.97 -0.52 18.53
N LEU A 419 -7.85 0.11 18.19
CA LEU A 419 -7.50 1.44 18.69
C LEU A 419 -8.49 2.51 18.20
N ILE A 420 -8.87 2.48 16.92
CA ILE A 420 -9.90 3.38 16.37
C ILE A 420 -11.26 3.10 17.05
N LEU A 421 -11.60 1.83 17.25
CA LEU A 421 -12.86 1.47 17.93
C LEU A 421 -12.92 2.00 19.37
N LEU A 422 -11.80 1.96 20.11
CA LEU A 422 -11.67 2.54 21.46
C LEU A 422 -11.84 4.06 21.43
N ASP A 423 -11.29 4.72 20.41
CA ASP A 423 -11.48 6.16 20.19
C ASP A 423 -12.97 6.49 19.95
N LEU A 424 -13.65 5.74 19.09
CA LEU A 424 -15.07 5.90 18.82
C LEU A 424 -15.91 5.65 20.08
N HIS A 425 -15.55 4.66 20.90
CA HIS A 425 -16.23 4.39 22.17
C HIS A 425 -16.06 5.55 23.15
N HIS A 426 -14.84 6.08 23.27
CA HIS A 426 -14.56 7.23 24.13
C HIS A 426 -15.37 8.48 23.72
N ASN A 427 -15.60 8.66 22.43
CA ASN A 427 -16.38 9.77 21.87
C ASN A 427 -17.89 9.49 21.76
N GLY A 428 -18.39 8.35 22.27
CA GLY A 428 -19.82 8.00 22.28
C GLY A 428 -20.40 7.56 20.95
N ILE A 429 -19.58 7.38 19.91
CA ILE A 429 -19.98 6.90 18.57
C ILE A 429 -20.19 5.38 18.59
N ALA A 430 -19.39 4.67 19.39
CA ALA A 430 -19.59 3.25 19.70
C ALA A 430 -20.11 3.13 21.14
N PRO A 431 -21.43 3.21 21.37
CA PRO A 431 -21.99 3.30 22.74
C PRO A 431 -21.85 2.01 23.53
N SER A 432 -21.81 0.87 22.84
CA SER A 432 -21.69 -0.44 23.50
C SER A 432 -20.31 -0.64 24.10
N PRO A 433 -20.25 -1.24 25.31
CA PRO A 433 -18.96 -1.57 25.94
C PRO A 433 -18.18 -2.53 25.05
N ILE A 434 -16.91 -2.19 24.78
CA ILE A 434 -16.01 -3.10 24.09
C ILE A 434 -15.70 -4.26 25.03
N PRO A 435 -15.88 -5.53 24.61
CA PRO A 435 -15.66 -6.69 25.45
C PRO A 435 -14.20 -6.75 25.91
N VAL A 436 -13.99 -6.63 27.22
CA VAL A 436 -12.67 -6.52 27.85
C VAL A 436 -11.84 -7.79 27.63
N GLU A 437 -12.50 -8.94 27.48
CA GLU A 437 -11.83 -10.22 27.20
C GLU A 437 -11.01 -10.24 25.92
N TYR A 438 -11.36 -9.43 24.91
CA TYR A 438 -10.58 -9.30 23.68
C TYR A 438 -9.41 -8.31 23.80
N LEU A 439 -9.41 -7.44 24.80
CA LEU A 439 -8.41 -6.37 24.96
C LEU A 439 -7.38 -6.70 26.04
N GLN A 440 -7.84 -7.24 27.17
CA GLN A 440 -7.02 -7.44 28.37
C GLN A 440 -5.79 -8.35 28.15
N PRO A 441 -5.87 -9.45 27.35
CA PRO A 441 -4.72 -10.30 27.08
C PRO A 441 -3.55 -9.57 26.39
N HIS A 442 -3.84 -8.45 25.72
CA HIS A 442 -2.90 -7.71 24.88
C HIS A 442 -2.32 -6.46 25.55
N THR A 443 -2.67 -6.18 26.82
CA THR A 443 -2.22 -4.99 27.56
C THR A 443 -1.23 -5.35 28.68
N ASN A 444 -0.06 -5.82 28.27
CA ASN A 444 1.01 -6.24 29.17
C ASN A 444 2.41 -6.02 28.56
N SER A 445 3.47 -6.33 29.29
CA SER A 445 4.85 -6.12 28.84
C SER A 445 5.25 -6.99 27.63
N LEU A 446 4.63 -8.15 27.43
CA LEU A 446 4.91 -9.00 26.27
C LEU A 446 4.28 -8.39 25.02
N ALA A 447 3.07 -7.84 25.14
CA ALA A 447 2.38 -7.18 24.05
C ALA A 447 3.17 -5.98 23.49
N LEU A 448 3.92 -5.25 24.33
CA LEU A 448 4.77 -4.13 23.88
C LEU A 448 5.88 -4.54 22.89
N LYS A 449 6.27 -5.81 22.83
CA LYS A 449 7.27 -6.33 21.86
C LYS A 449 6.66 -7.18 20.77
N GLY A 450 5.39 -7.55 20.95
CA GLY A 450 4.61 -8.35 20.03
C GLY A 450 3.84 -7.52 18.99
N GLN A 451 3.01 -8.19 18.23
CA GLN A 451 2.15 -7.56 17.22
C GLN A 451 1.14 -6.54 17.80
N TYR A 452 0.80 -6.65 19.08
CA TYR A 452 -0.15 -5.76 19.78
C TYR A 452 0.49 -4.52 20.41
N TRP A 453 1.73 -4.17 20.06
CA TRP A 453 2.49 -3.08 20.68
C TRP A 453 1.76 -1.75 20.61
N LEU A 454 1.11 -1.45 19.46
CA LEU A 454 0.42 -0.18 19.21
C LEU A 454 -0.79 -0.03 20.16
N LEU A 455 -1.64 -1.05 20.22
CA LEU A 455 -2.78 -1.10 21.13
C LEU A 455 -2.32 -1.04 22.61
N ALA A 456 -1.33 -1.86 22.98
CA ALA A 456 -0.81 -1.91 24.34
C ALA A 456 -0.29 -0.55 24.82
N TYR A 457 0.44 0.16 23.96
CA TYR A 457 1.02 1.46 24.28
C TYR A 457 -0.05 2.56 24.29
N GLU A 458 -0.79 2.76 23.20
CA GLU A 458 -1.72 3.87 23.05
C GLU A 458 -2.94 3.77 23.95
N ALA A 459 -3.59 2.60 24.02
CA ALA A 459 -4.73 2.42 24.90
C ALA A 459 -4.34 2.52 26.38
N GLY A 460 -3.13 2.05 26.75
CA GLY A 460 -2.57 2.22 28.07
C GLY A 460 -2.27 3.68 28.40
N ARG A 461 -1.58 4.41 27.52
CA ARG A 461 -1.25 5.83 27.67
C ARG A 461 -2.51 6.69 27.81
N ARG A 462 -3.52 6.44 27.02
CA ARG A 462 -4.80 7.18 27.00
C ARG A 462 -5.77 6.73 28.09
N LYS A 463 -5.47 5.63 28.80
CA LYS A 463 -6.35 5.03 29.84
C LYS A 463 -7.72 4.60 29.28
N TRP A 464 -7.80 4.24 28.04
CA TRP A 464 -9.04 3.81 27.39
C TRP A 464 -9.50 2.42 27.83
N LEU A 465 -8.67 1.68 28.53
CA LEU A 465 -8.97 0.37 29.11
C LEU A 465 -9.39 0.46 30.60
N GLY A 466 -9.96 1.57 31.02
CA GLY A 466 -10.43 1.79 32.39
C GLY A 466 -9.29 1.85 33.41
N ASN A 467 -9.43 1.11 34.52
CA ASN A 467 -8.46 1.12 35.62
C ASN A 467 -7.18 0.31 35.39
N THR A 468 -6.81 0.03 34.14
CA THR A 468 -5.60 -0.72 33.82
C THR A 468 -4.36 0.01 34.31
N LYS A 469 -3.54 -0.69 35.10
CA LYS A 469 -2.27 -0.13 35.59
C LYS A 469 -1.27 -0.06 34.44
N ILE A 470 -0.78 1.13 34.12
CA ILE A 470 0.20 1.37 33.05
C ILE A 470 1.65 1.13 33.52
N SER A 471 1.85 0.42 34.64
CA SER A 471 3.17 0.09 35.14
C SER A 471 4.00 -0.74 34.14
N TYR A 472 3.35 -1.54 33.33
CA TYR A 472 4.02 -2.33 32.30
C TYR A 472 4.67 -1.45 31.21
N ILE A 473 4.09 -0.27 30.88
CA ILE A 473 4.69 0.71 29.96
C ILE A 473 5.78 1.50 30.68
N ARG A 474 5.47 2.04 31.91
CA ARG A 474 6.41 2.89 32.66
C ARG A 474 7.72 2.20 32.99
N ASN A 475 7.68 0.90 33.27
CA ASN A 475 8.82 0.10 33.65
C ASN A 475 9.52 -0.57 32.46
N ASP A 476 8.97 -0.47 31.24
CA ASP A 476 9.64 -0.99 30.05
C ASP A 476 10.82 -0.08 29.68
N PRO A 477 12.02 -0.66 29.42
CA PRO A 477 13.22 0.12 29.16
C PRO A 477 13.18 0.94 27.86
N TYR A 478 12.27 0.64 26.94
CA TYR A 478 12.10 1.37 25.68
C TYR A 478 10.84 2.25 25.69
N PHE A 479 9.69 1.68 26.03
CA PHE A 479 8.42 2.39 26.02
C PHE A 479 8.28 3.36 27.19
N GLY A 480 8.96 3.10 28.34
CA GLY A 480 8.95 4.02 29.47
C GLY A 480 9.57 5.39 29.16
N PRO A 481 10.77 5.46 28.55
CA PRO A 481 11.33 6.71 28.04
C PRO A 481 10.42 7.42 27.03
N MET A 482 9.88 6.72 26.02
CA MET A 482 8.94 7.31 25.05
C MET A 482 7.70 7.89 25.74
N LEU A 483 7.13 7.19 26.72
CA LEU A 483 5.98 7.68 27.48
C LEU A 483 6.32 8.98 28.23
N ARG A 484 7.52 9.08 28.86
CA ARG A 484 7.97 10.30 29.54
C ARG A 484 8.20 11.46 28.59
N ALA A 485 8.69 11.17 27.37
CA ALA A 485 8.91 12.15 26.31
C ALA A 485 7.60 12.60 25.61
N GLY A 486 6.46 11.98 25.93
CA GLY A 486 5.18 12.32 25.32
C GLY A 486 4.99 11.76 23.89
N VAL A 487 5.77 10.76 23.51
CA VAL A 487 5.62 10.12 22.17
C VAL A 487 4.23 9.52 22.04
N GLU A 488 3.61 9.76 20.88
CA GLU A 488 2.31 9.19 20.51
C GLU A 488 2.34 8.68 19.07
N PHE A 489 1.57 7.62 18.84
CA PHE A 489 1.41 6.98 17.54
C PHE A 489 -0.02 7.06 17.02
N TYR A 490 -0.91 7.68 17.78
CA TYR A 490 -2.29 7.91 17.41
C TYR A 490 -2.78 9.26 17.90
N ASP A 491 -3.28 10.09 16.98
CA ASP A 491 -3.90 11.37 17.27
C ASP A 491 -5.43 11.23 17.14
N ALA A 492 -6.12 11.22 18.28
CA ALA A 492 -7.57 11.08 18.33
C ALA A 492 -8.32 12.32 17.83
N ASP A 493 -7.67 13.47 17.82
CA ASP A 493 -8.27 14.74 17.41
C ASP A 493 -8.12 15.00 15.90
N HIS A 494 -7.29 14.19 15.26
CA HIS A 494 -7.07 14.34 13.82
C HIS A 494 -8.35 14.12 13.02
N ARG A 495 -8.53 14.92 11.97
CA ARG A 495 -9.63 14.82 11.00
C ARG A 495 -9.08 14.78 9.59
N LEU A 496 -9.86 14.24 8.65
CA LEU A 496 -9.48 14.26 7.25
C LEU A 496 -9.44 15.71 6.74
N PRO A 497 -8.32 16.14 6.16
CA PRO A 497 -8.29 17.44 5.49
C PRO A 497 -9.25 17.42 4.28
N PRO A 498 -9.92 18.55 3.98
CA PRO A 498 -10.77 18.63 2.81
C PRO A 498 -9.94 18.53 1.53
N ILE A 499 -10.44 17.77 0.55
CA ILE A 499 -9.82 17.59 -0.78
C ILE A 499 -9.70 18.94 -1.52
N PHE A 500 -10.64 19.84 -1.31
CA PHE A 500 -10.68 21.16 -1.92
C PHE A 500 -11.15 22.20 -0.90
N LYS A 501 -10.81 23.47 -1.17
CA LYS A 501 -11.28 24.63 -0.39
C LYS A 501 -12.23 25.43 -1.24
N LEU A 502 -13.40 25.79 -0.70
CA LEU A 502 -14.30 26.75 -1.33
C LEU A 502 -13.83 28.17 -0.94
N LYS A 503 -13.77 29.09 -1.89
CA LYS A 503 -13.55 30.51 -1.56
C LYS A 503 -14.77 31.05 -0.83
N ASP A 504 -14.57 31.70 0.30
CA ASP A 504 -15.61 32.47 1.00
C ASP A 504 -16.17 33.56 0.07
N ASP A 505 -17.51 33.63 -0.08
CA ASP A 505 -18.25 34.68 -0.74
C ASP A 505 -18.40 34.68 -2.29
N ALA A 506 -18.33 33.59 -3.00
CA ALA A 506 -18.88 33.61 -4.35
C ALA A 506 -19.39 32.24 -4.79
N ASP A 507 -20.65 32.19 -5.14
CA ASP A 507 -21.28 31.05 -5.85
C ASP A 507 -20.58 30.71 -7.21
N GLU A 508 -19.46 31.35 -7.58
CA GLU A 508 -18.92 31.31 -8.94
C GLU A 508 -17.41 31.11 -9.15
N ALA A 509 -16.55 31.10 -8.15
CA ALA A 509 -15.11 30.95 -8.45
C ALA A 509 -14.42 29.94 -7.56
N ILE A 510 -14.17 28.78 -8.12
CA ILE A 510 -13.26 27.78 -7.58
C ILE A 510 -11.93 27.97 -8.33
N GLU A 511 -10.96 28.60 -7.72
CA GLU A 511 -9.58 28.51 -8.14
C GLU A 511 -8.95 27.33 -7.40
N PHE A 512 -8.50 26.35 -8.15
CA PHE A 512 -7.51 25.42 -7.67
C PHE A 512 -6.21 26.22 -7.52
N ASP A 513 -5.73 26.34 -6.30
CA ASP A 513 -4.40 26.87 -6.07
C ASP A 513 -3.42 25.82 -6.60
N SER A 514 -2.87 26.06 -7.79
CA SER A 514 -1.96 25.14 -8.48
C SER A 514 -0.61 25.00 -7.78
N ASP A 515 -0.39 25.78 -6.71
CA ASP A 515 0.85 25.77 -5.93
C ASP A 515 0.70 25.13 -4.54
N ASP A 516 -0.52 24.77 -4.11
CA ASP A 516 -0.70 23.98 -2.88
C ASP A 516 -0.70 22.48 -3.23
N ASP A 517 0.29 21.79 -2.73
CA ASP A 517 0.55 20.33 -2.80
C ASP A 517 -0.60 19.42 -2.33
N ILE A 518 -1.81 19.94 -2.08
CA ILE A 518 -2.97 19.16 -1.59
C ILE A 518 -3.50 18.19 -2.65
N ALA A 519 -3.42 18.54 -3.93
CA ALA A 519 -3.76 17.59 -5.00
C ALA A 519 -2.67 16.52 -5.17
N SER A 520 -1.41 16.83 -4.80
CA SER A 520 -0.30 15.86 -4.75
C SER A 520 -0.36 14.97 -3.50
N ASP A 521 -1.03 15.41 -2.41
CA ASP A 521 -1.27 14.59 -1.22
C ASP A 521 -2.22 13.40 -1.51
N PHE A 522 -2.96 13.45 -2.62
CA PHE A 522 -3.77 12.36 -3.14
C PHE A 522 -3.04 11.44 -4.13
N ASP A 523 -1.79 11.71 -4.45
CA ASP A 523 -0.91 10.78 -5.18
C ASP A 523 -0.50 9.59 -4.28
N PHE A 524 -1.51 8.94 -3.69
CA PHE A 524 -1.35 7.63 -3.03
C PHE A 524 -0.95 6.54 -4.03
N ASP A 525 -0.89 6.85 -5.32
CA ASP A 525 -0.77 5.88 -6.41
C ASP A 525 0.65 5.62 -6.86
N ASP A 526 1.61 6.50 -6.57
CA ASP A 526 3.00 6.27 -6.99
C ASP A 526 3.61 4.99 -6.34
N MET A 527 2.95 4.44 -5.31
CA MET A 527 3.36 3.17 -4.67
C MET A 527 2.35 2.03 -4.87
N ASP A 528 1.08 2.30 -5.23
CA ASP A 528 0.06 1.26 -5.41
C ASP A 528 -0.11 0.81 -6.87
N GLU A 529 0.26 1.64 -7.86
CA GLU A 529 0.21 1.25 -9.27
C GLU A 529 1.39 0.33 -9.69
N GLU A 530 2.41 0.16 -8.83
CA GLU A 530 3.58 -0.68 -9.11
C GLU A 530 3.28 -2.18 -9.20
N TYR A 531 2.08 -2.62 -8.82
CA TYR A 531 1.79 -4.04 -8.65
C TYR A 531 0.43 -4.44 -9.22
N PHE A 532 0.15 -4.11 -10.47
CA PHE A 532 -0.97 -4.72 -11.19
C PHE A 532 -0.61 -6.14 -11.62
N ASP A 533 -0.81 -7.09 -10.71
CA ASP A 533 -0.95 -8.50 -11.08
C ASP A 533 -2.31 -8.71 -11.70
N THR A 534 -2.37 -8.82 -13.00
CA THR A 534 -3.49 -9.45 -13.68
C THR A 534 -3.15 -10.93 -13.76
N ASP A 535 -3.35 -11.67 -12.66
CA ASP A 535 -3.50 -13.11 -12.73
C ASP A 535 -4.91 -13.41 -13.29
N ASP A 536 -5.06 -13.25 -14.59
CA ASP A 536 -6.15 -13.89 -15.33
C ASP A 536 -5.76 -15.36 -15.50
N GLU A 537 -6.06 -16.20 -14.52
CA GLU A 537 -6.23 -17.61 -14.76
C GLU A 537 -7.49 -17.76 -15.61
N HIS A 538 -7.29 -17.83 -16.93
CA HIS A 538 -8.26 -18.45 -17.82
C HIS A 538 -8.16 -19.95 -17.55
N ASP A 539 -9.07 -20.47 -16.73
CA ASP A 539 -9.50 -21.85 -16.82
C ASP A 539 -10.28 -21.99 -18.12
N ASP A 540 -9.56 -22.29 -19.19
CA ASP A 540 -10.14 -22.88 -20.39
C ASP A 540 -10.46 -24.34 -20.04
N ASP A 541 -11.61 -24.59 -19.43
CA ASP A 541 -12.25 -25.88 -19.42
C ASP A 541 -12.76 -26.15 -20.85
N ASP A 542 -11.87 -26.68 -21.69
CA ASP A 542 -12.25 -27.37 -22.92
C ASP A 542 -12.88 -28.70 -22.52
N ASP A 543 -14.19 -28.71 -22.30
CA ASP A 543 -15.02 -29.90 -22.31
C ASP A 543 -15.09 -30.43 -23.77
N ASP A 544 -14.13 -31.27 -24.10
CA ASP A 544 -14.22 -32.15 -25.27
C ASP A 544 -15.27 -33.24 -24.96
N ASP A 545 -16.51 -32.97 -25.26
CA ASP A 545 -17.56 -33.99 -25.40
C ASP A 545 -17.34 -34.74 -26.72
N ASP A 546 -16.58 -35.82 -26.66
CA ASP A 546 -16.55 -36.87 -27.69
C ASP A 546 -17.86 -37.67 -27.63
N ASP A 547 -18.85 -37.27 -28.40
CA ASP A 547 -20.01 -38.09 -28.73
C ASP A 547 -19.61 -39.11 -29.83
N ASP A 548 -19.24 -40.31 -29.38
CA ASP A 548 -19.19 -41.52 -30.23
C ASP A 548 -20.61 -41.94 -30.61
N ASP A 549 -21.06 -41.60 -31.80
CA ASP A 549 -22.20 -42.19 -32.45
C ASP A 549 -21.78 -43.53 -33.05
N ASP A 550 -22.12 -44.63 -32.37
CA ASP A 550 -22.13 -45.98 -32.93
C ASP A 550 -23.40 -46.19 -33.78
N ASP A 551 -23.17 -46.34 -35.09
CA ASP A 551 -24.10 -46.89 -36.04
C ASP A 551 -24.46 -48.33 -35.65
N GLU A 552 -25.74 -48.64 -35.53
CA GLU A 552 -26.27 -49.99 -35.82
C GLU A 552 -27.50 -49.89 -36.71
N ASP A 553 -27.31 -50.42 -37.94
CA ASP A 553 -28.30 -50.86 -38.88
C ASP A 553 -29.31 -51.80 -38.23
N GLU A 554 -30.57 -51.72 -38.62
CA GLU A 554 -31.34 -52.94 -38.99
C GLU A 554 -32.62 -52.57 -39.73
N ASP A 555 -32.75 -53.28 -40.82
CA ASP A 555 -33.78 -53.41 -41.80
C ASP A 555 -35.19 -53.68 -41.30
N GLU A 556 -36.11 -53.46 -42.15
CA GLU A 556 -37.26 -54.27 -42.64
C GLU A 556 -38.62 -53.57 -42.61
N ASP A 557 -39.07 -53.47 -43.83
CA ASP A 557 -40.31 -53.96 -44.51
C ASP A 557 -41.70 -53.38 -44.13
N GLU A 558 -42.29 -53.00 -45.28
CA GLU A 558 -43.63 -53.31 -45.78
C GLU A 558 -44.89 -52.58 -45.31
N ASP A 559 -45.56 -52.15 -46.37
CA ASP A 559 -47.00 -52.14 -46.67
C ASP A 559 -47.97 -51.17 -45.97
N ASP A 560 -48.47 -50.28 -46.71
CA ASP A 560 -49.72 -49.91 -47.36
C ASP A 560 -49.88 -48.41 -47.60
#